data_ed80dd397045de321cb4cd55a0279e81
#
_entry.id   ed80dd397045de321cb4cd55a0279e81
#
_cell.length_a   1.000
_cell.length_b   1.000
_cell.length_c   1.000
_cell.angle_alpha   90.00
_cell.angle_beta   90.00
_cell.angle_gamma   90.00
#
_symmetry.space_group_name_H-M   'P 1'
#
loop_
_entity.id
_entity.type
_entity.pdbx_description
1 polymer ?
#
loop_
_entity_poly.entity_id
_entity_poly.type
_entity_poly.pdbx_seq_one_letter_code
_entity_poly.pdbx_strand_id
1 'polypeptide(L)'
;RDYYKEFLELNKKLLKGKEELRLGVKYVLPSVSKPVGNGKKTINEPLFGKALASVKVTSNRLQGACFYVVSGHGGPDPGAIGRIGKIELHEDEYAYDVALRLARNLMQEGAEVRIIIQDAKDGIRDDKYLSNSKRETCMGAPIPLNQVARLRQRCAKINEFYKKDRKNYKYCRA
;
A
#
# COMPACT_ATOMS: atom_id res chain seq x y z
N ARG A 1 17.06 13.24 8.30
CA ARG A 1 16.24 14.39 8.71
C ARG A 1 15.16 13.88 9.65
N ASP A 2 15.07 14.46 10.85
CA ASP A 2 14.08 14.09 11.86
C ASP A 2 12.82 14.96 11.68
N TYR A 3 11.89 14.47 10.86
CA TYR A 3 10.64 15.18 10.56
C TYR A 3 9.75 15.39 11.78
N TYR A 4 9.84 14.51 12.77
CA TYR A 4 9.06 14.65 14.00
C TYR A 4 9.52 15.86 14.83
N LYS A 5 10.81 16.01 15.05
CA LYS A 5 11.36 17.19 15.73
C LYS A 5 11.05 18.47 14.98
N GLU A 6 11.19 18.47 13.66
CA GLU A 6 10.86 19.61 12.82
C GLU A 6 9.37 19.98 12.93
N PHE A 7 8.48 18.99 12.96
CA PHE A 7 7.05 19.19 13.15
C PHE A 7 6.77 19.86 14.52
N LEU A 8 7.37 19.38 15.59
CA LEU A 8 7.21 19.95 16.93
C LEU A 8 7.66 21.41 16.98
N GLU A 9 8.80 21.73 16.38
CA GLU A 9 9.30 23.13 16.34
C GLU A 9 8.38 24.04 15.51
N LEU A 10 7.94 23.60 14.33
CA LEU A 10 7.02 24.38 13.48
C LEU A 10 5.69 24.69 14.17
N ASN A 11 5.26 23.81 15.08
CA ASN A 11 3.96 23.94 15.76
C ASN A 11 4.07 24.25 17.25
N LYS A 12 5.23 24.64 17.74
CA LYS A 12 5.52 24.86 19.17
C LYS A 12 4.50 25.74 19.87
N LYS A 13 4.07 26.83 19.23
CA LYS A 13 3.05 27.76 19.75
C LYS A 13 1.67 27.11 19.88
N LEU A 14 1.31 26.24 18.95
CA LEU A 14 0.02 25.53 18.92
C LEU A 14 -0.01 24.37 19.91
N LEU A 15 1.10 23.65 20.02
CA LEU A 15 1.27 22.48 20.89
C LEU A 15 1.45 22.87 22.37
N LYS A 16 1.98 24.07 22.65
CA LYS A 16 2.22 24.57 24.03
C LYS A 16 2.98 23.57 24.91
N GLY A 17 3.98 22.89 24.34
CA GLY A 17 4.77 21.87 25.03
C GLY A 17 4.11 20.50 25.20
N LYS A 18 2.92 20.28 24.63
CA LYS A 18 2.27 18.97 24.56
C LYS A 18 2.56 18.33 23.20
N GLU A 19 2.60 17.00 23.17
CA GLU A 19 2.77 16.24 21.91
C GLU A 19 1.43 15.74 21.34
N GLU A 20 0.32 16.10 21.98
CA GLU A 20 -1.03 15.71 21.58
C GLU A 20 -1.63 16.68 20.56
N LEU A 21 -2.16 16.11 19.47
CA LEU A 21 -2.88 16.86 18.45
C LEU A 21 -4.33 17.09 18.88
N ARG A 22 -4.84 18.29 18.60
CA ARG A 22 -6.23 18.64 18.89
C ARG A 22 -7.08 18.62 17.64
N LEU A 23 -8.26 18.02 17.71
CA LEU A 23 -9.22 17.97 16.62
C LEU A 23 -9.60 19.39 16.17
N GLY A 24 -9.68 19.59 14.84
CA GLY A 24 -10.05 20.87 14.23
C GLY A 24 -8.93 21.92 14.16
N VAL A 25 -7.74 21.63 14.69
CA VAL A 25 -6.58 22.54 14.62
C VAL A 25 -5.76 22.22 13.38
N LYS A 26 -5.41 23.26 12.61
CA LYS A 26 -4.49 23.13 11.45
C LYS A 26 -3.05 23.23 11.93
N TYR A 27 -2.25 22.22 11.62
CA TYR A 27 -0.83 22.16 11.93
C TYR A 27 0.01 22.35 10.68
N VAL A 28 1.19 22.94 10.83
CA VAL A 28 2.16 23.10 9.75
C VAL A 28 2.97 21.80 9.64
N LEU A 29 2.98 21.19 8.46
CA LEU A 29 3.82 20.02 8.20
C LEU A 29 5.22 20.47 7.80
N PRO A 30 6.28 19.72 8.20
CA PRO A 30 7.63 19.94 7.70
C PRO A 30 7.67 19.89 6.18
N SER A 31 8.39 20.82 5.58
CA SER A 31 8.56 20.78 4.13
C SER A 31 9.35 19.53 3.74
N VAL A 32 8.72 18.64 3.02
CA VAL A 32 9.44 17.55 2.34
C VAL A 32 10.28 18.23 1.27
N SER A 33 11.62 18.10 1.36
CA SER A 33 12.49 18.55 0.27
C SER A 33 11.94 17.97 -1.03
N LYS A 34 11.70 18.83 -2.04
CA LYS A 34 11.18 18.37 -3.34
C LYS A 34 12.03 17.18 -3.79
N PRO A 35 11.42 16.05 -4.12
CA PRO A 35 12.18 14.88 -4.56
C PRO A 35 12.99 15.29 -5.79
N VAL A 36 14.31 15.13 -5.73
CA VAL A 36 15.16 15.22 -6.91
C VAL A 36 14.95 13.92 -7.68
N GLY A 37 13.86 13.84 -8.40
CA GLY A 37 13.53 12.70 -9.26
C GLY A 37 13.75 13.11 -10.70
N ASN A 38 14.59 12.40 -11.41
CA ASN A 38 14.58 12.41 -12.87
C ASN A 38 13.24 11.80 -13.31
N GLY A 39 12.21 12.62 -13.49
CA GLY A 39 10.84 12.21 -13.86
C GLY A 39 10.68 11.52 -15.22
N LYS A 40 11.70 10.74 -15.64
CA LYS A 40 11.76 10.03 -16.92
C LYS A 40 11.34 8.56 -16.83
N LYS A 41 11.30 7.95 -15.62
CA LYS A 41 10.93 6.55 -15.49
C LYS A 41 9.44 6.42 -15.22
N THR A 42 8.76 5.70 -16.09
CA THR A 42 7.37 5.28 -15.91
C THR A 42 7.32 3.77 -15.75
N ILE A 43 6.59 3.29 -14.77
CA ILE A 43 6.35 1.88 -14.50
C ILE A 43 4.93 1.58 -14.95
N ASN A 44 4.71 0.47 -15.64
CA ASN A 44 3.37 0.01 -15.96
C ASN A 44 2.99 -1.12 -14.99
N GLU A 45 1.97 -0.87 -14.14
CA GLU A 45 1.41 -1.84 -13.20
C GLU A 45 -0.09 -2.02 -13.45
N PRO A 46 -0.48 -3.06 -14.21
CA PRO A 46 -1.87 -3.27 -14.59
C PRO A 46 -2.84 -3.46 -13.41
N LEU A 47 -2.33 -3.94 -12.27
CA LEU A 47 -3.15 -4.15 -11.06
C LEU A 47 -3.74 -2.85 -10.50
N PHE A 48 -3.22 -1.69 -10.88
CA PHE A 48 -3.82 -0.40 -10.45
C PHE A 48 -5.06 0.00 -11.26
N GLY A 49 -5.43 -0.81 -12.23
CA GLY A 49 -6.54 -0.51 -13.13
C GLY A 49 -6.14 0.41 -14.28
N LYS A 50 -6.93 0.41 -15.35
CA LYS A 50 -6.61 1.06 -16.63
C LYS A 50 -6.23 2.54 -16.50
N ALA A 51 -6.90 3.27 -15.61
CA ALA A 51 -6.66 4.71 -15.43
C ALA A 51 -5.36 5.02 -14.68
N LEU A 52 -4.90 4.13 -13.79
CA LEU A 52 -3.80 4.37 -12.87
C LEU A 52 -2.59 3.43 -13.08
N ALA A 53 -2.65 2.53 -14.06
CA ALA A 53 -1.60 1.58 -14.38
C ALA A 53 -0.25 2.24 -14.72
N SER A 54 -0.27 3.42 -15.31
CA SER A 54 0.93 4.19 -15.62
C SER A 54 1.39 4.97 -14.38
N VAL A 55 2.48 4.55 -13.77
CA VAL A 55 3.05 5.13 -12.56
C VAL A 55 4.30 5.92 -12.90
N LYS A 56 4.21 7.25 -12.80
CA LYS A 56 5.37 8.12 -12.98
C LYS A 56 6.21 8.11 -11.69
N VAL A 57 7.47 7.74 -11.78
CA VAL A 57 8.41 7.85 -10.66
C VAL A 57 8.77 9.32 -10.48
N THR A 58 8.39 9.87 -9.33
CA THR A 58 8.55 11.30 -9.02
C THR A 58 9.70 11.58 -8.09
N SER A 59 10.26 10.55 -7.46
CA SER A 59 11.38 10.65 -6.54
C SER A 59 12.22 9.36 -6.54
N ASN A 60 13.40 9.44 -5.95
CA ASN A 60 14.29 8.30 -5.75
C ASN A 60 14.55 8.01 -4.26
N ARG A 61 13.69 8.52 -3.38
CA ARG A 61 13.87 8.37 -1.92
C ARG A 61 13.89 6.93 -1.45
N LEU A 62 13.18 6.05 -2.16
CA LEU A 62 13.12 4.62 -1.87
C LEU A 62 13.89 3.77 -2.91
N GLN A 63 14.76 4.39 -3.68
CA GLN A 63 15.59 3.66 -4.63
C GLN A 63 16.47 2.64 -3.90
N GLY A 64 16.48 1.41 -4.40
CA GLY A 64 17.21 0.28 -3.77
C GLY A 64 16.45 -0.39 -2.64
N ALA A 65 15.21 0.03 -2.36
CA ALA A 65 14.30 -0.69 -1.46
C ALA A 65 13.31 -1.56 -2.25
N CYS A 66 13.00 -2.73 -1.71
CA CYS A 66 11.99 -3.64 -2.22
C CYS A 66 10.94 -3.90 -1.12
N PHE A 67 9.67 -3.71 -1.46
CA PHE A 67 8.54 -3.90 -0.55
C PHE A 67 7.64 -5.04 -1.03
N TYR A 68 7.22 -5.89 -0.09
CA TYR A 68 6.25 -6.95 -0.31
C TYR A 68 4.91 -6.49 0.29
N VAL A 69 4.01 -5.99 -0.55
CA VAL A 69 2.72 -5.46 -0.11
C VAL A 69 1.70 -6.58 -0.11
N VAL A 70 1.10 -6.80 1.05
CA VAL A 70 0.12 -7.87 1.28
C VAL A 70 -1.14 -7.26 1.85
N SER A 71 -2.27 -7.36 1.15
CA SER A 71 -3.57 -7.02 1.72
C SER A 71 -4.02 -8.10 2.71
N GLY A 72 -4.83 -7.72 3.69
CA GLY A 72 -5.56 -8.68 4.53
C GLY A 72 -6.64 -9.41 3.72
N HIS A 73 -7.06 -10.58 4.20
CA HIS A 73 -8.20 -11.33 3.64
C HIS A 73 -8.09 -11.65 2.14
N GLY A 74 -9.20 -11.75 1.41
CA GLY A 74 -9.26 -11.97 -0.04
C GLY A 74 -9.58 -13.39 -0.46
N GLY A 75 -10.08 -13.56 -1.68
CA GLY A 75 -10.58 -14.82 -2.23
C GLY A 75 -11.78 -15.36 -1.46
N PRO A 76 -11.67 -16.52 -0.78
CA PRO A 76 -12.79 -17.07 -0.03
C PRO A 76 -13.04 -16.39 1.33
N ASP A 77 -12.19 -15.46 1.74
CA ASP A 77 -12.21 -14.80 3.05
C ASP A 77 -12.50 -13.30 2.91
N PRO A 78 -13.75 -12.88 3.10
CA PRO A 78 -14.14 -11.48 2.98
C PRO A 78 -13.66 -10.61 4.16
N GLY A 79 -13.11 -11.20 5.22
CA GLY A 79 -12.86 -10.50 6.48
C GLY A 79 -14.16 -10.15 7.20
N ALA A 80 -14.19 -9.01 7.87
CA ALA A 80 -15.40 -8.47 8.47
C ALA A 80 -16.38 -8.01 7.38
N ILE A 81 -17.68 -8.26 7.62
CA ILE A 81 -18.76 -7.85 6.73
C ILE A 81 -19.62 -6.80 7.43
N GLY A 82 -19.61 -5.59 6.89
CA GLY A 82 -20.49 -4.50 7.28
C GLY A 82 -21.68 -4.35 6.34
N ARG A 83 -22.72 -3.60 6.75
CA ARG A 83 -23.87 -3.31 5.90
C ARG A 83 -24.32 -1.87 6.02
N ILE A 84 -24.64 -1.27 4.87
CA ILE A 84 -25.27 0.06 4.78
C ILE A 84 -26.52 -0.09 3.92
N GLY A 85 -27.67 -0.17 4.57
CA GLY A 85 -28.94 -0.50 3.89
C GLY A 85 -28.87 -1.90 3.28
N LYS A 86 -28.97 -2.00 1.96
CA LYS A 86 -28.89 -3.28 1.22
C LYS A 86 -27.48 -3.60 0.70
N ILE A 87 -26.51 -2.73 0.95
CA ILE A 87 -25.13 -2.88 0.44
C ILE A 87 -24.30 -3.59 1.51
N GLU A 88 -23.65 -4.69 1.13
CA GLU A 88 -22.63 -5.34 1.95
C GLU A 88 -21.27 -4.74 1.63
N LEU A 89 -20.49 -4.47 2.69
CA LEU A 89 -19.11 -3.99 2.62
C LEU A 89 -18.21 -5.09 3.16
N HIS A 90 -17.29 -5.56 2.34
CA HIS A 90 -16.33 -6.59 2.73
C HIS A 90 -14.96 -5.97 3.02
N GLU A 91 -14.34 -6.38 4.12
CA GLU A 91 -13.06 -5.84 4.58
C GLU A 91 -11.94 -6.06 3.56
N ASP A 92 -11.92 -7.22 2.89
CA ASP A 92 -10.90 -7.57 1.90
C ASP A 92 -10.84 -6.59 0.72
N GLU A 93 -11.99 -6.12 0.23
CA GLU A 93 -12.06 -5.15 -0.88
C GLU A 93 -11.39 -3.82 -0.53
N TYR A 94 -11.66 -3.32 0.68
CA TYR A 94 -11.04 -2.08 1.17
C TYR A 94 -9.57 -2.27 1.53
N ALA A 95 -9.21 -3.41 2.14
CA ALA A 95 -7.83 -3.75 2.43
C ALA A 95 -6.99 -3.86 1.15
N TYR A 96 -7.56 -4.43 0.08
CA TYR A 96 -6.92 -4.53 -1.22
C TYR A 96 -6.73 -3.15 -1.87
N ASP A 97 -7.76 -2.31 -1.89
CA ASP A 97 -7.67 -0.95 -2.44
C ASP A 97 -6.61 -0.10 -1.71
N VAL A 98 -6.56 -0.16 -0.38
CA VAL A 98 -5.51 0.52 0.42
C VAL A 98 -4.12 -0.02 0.09
N ALA A 99 -3.98 -1.34 -0.05
CA ALA A 99 -2.71 -1.97 -0.42
C ALA A 99 -2.23 -1.52 -1.81
N LEU A 100 -3.12 -1.41 -2.79
CA LEU A 100 -2.80 -0.91 -4.12
C LEU A 100 -2.35 0.57 -4.09
N ARG A 101 -3.05 1.42 -3.32
CA ARG A 101 -2.65 2.83 -3.14
C ARG A 101 -1.28 2.95 -2.49
N LEU A 102 -1.00 2.15 -1.45
CA LEU A 102 0.31 2.09 -0.83
C LEU A 102 1.38 1.66 -1.84
N ALA A 103 1.14 0.57 -2.57
CA ALA A 103 2.06 0.06 -3.59
C ALA A 103 2.38 1.13 -4.64
N ARG A 104 1.35 1.84 -5.13
CA ARG A 104 1.52 2.92 -6.10
C ARG A 104 2.37 4.06 -5.55
N ASN A 105 2.12 4.49 -4.32
CA ASN A 105 2.90 5.55 -3.67
C ASN A 105 4.37 5.15 -3.49
N LEU A 106 4.64 3.90 -3.06
CA LEU A 106 6.00 3.38 -2.94
C LEU A 106 6.74 3.38 -4.29
N MET A 107 6.07 2.96 -5.37
CA MET A 107 6.63 3.00 -6.73
C MET A 107 6.91 4.43 -7.20
N GLN A 108 6.05 5.41 -6.88
CA GLN A 108 6.29 6.82 -7.18
C GLN A 108 7.54 7.36 -6.48
N GLU A 109 7.88 6.83 -5.30
CA GLU A 109 9.09 7.16 -4.55
C GLU A 109 10.33 6.36 -4.97
N GLY A 110 10.23 5.54 -6.02
CA GLY A 110 11.33 4.80 -6.61
C GLY A 110 11.59 3.42 -6.04
N ALA A 111 10.71 2.90 -5.20
CA ALA A 111 10.81 1.52 -4.69
C ALA A 111 10.47 0.48 -5.77
N GLU A 112 11.04 -0.71 -5.62
CA GLU A 112 10.49 -1.93 -6.20
C GLU A 112 9.38 -2.46 -5.30
N VAL A 113 8.28 -2.91 -5.90
CA VAL A 113 7.13 -3.40 -5.13
C VAL A 113 6.64 -4.73 -5.69
N ARG A 114 6.41 -5.69 -4.79
CA ARG A 114 5.77 -6.97 -5.08
C ARG A 114 4.39 -6.97 -4.42
N ILE A 115 3.33 -6.93 -5.22
CA ILE A 115 1.95 -7.01 -4.74
C ILE A 115 1.60 -8.49 -4.64
N ILE A 116 1.44 -9.03 -3.44
CA ILE A 116 1.33 -10.47 -3.19
C ILE A 116 -0.09 -10.99 -3.42
N ILE A 117 -1.11 -10.23 -2.99
CA ILE A 117 -2.50 -10.54 -3.27
C ILE A 117 -2.94 -9.71 -4.47
N GLN A 118 -3.58 -10.34 -5.43
CA GLN A 118 -3.86 -9.74 -6.73
C GLN A 118 -5.27 -10.05 -7.23
N ASP A 119 -6.00 -9.05 -7.68
CA ASP A 119 -7.16 -9.19 -8.56
C ASP A 119 -6.88 -8.42 -9.87
N ALA A 120 -6.86 -9.14 -10.99
CA ALA A 120 -6.57 -8.55 -12.30
C ALA A 120 -7.70 -7.68 -12.87
N LYS A 121 -8.90 -7.72 -12.27
CA LYS A 121 -10.08 -6.97 -12.74
C LYS A 121 -10.39 -5.76 -11.89
N ASP A 122 -10.09 -5.85 -10.61
CA ASP A 122 -10.26 -4.73 -9.71
C ASP A 122 -9.09 -3.77 -9.83
N GLY A 123 -9.08 -2.63 -9.60
CA GLY A 123 -7.99 -1.67 -9.59
C GLY A 123 -8.09 -0.83 -8.33
N ILE A 124 -7.45 0.31 -8.34
CA ILE A 124 -7.70 1.37 -7.38
C ILE A 124 -9.07 1.98 -7.73
N ARG A 125 -9.99 1.99 -6.76
CA ARG A 125 -11.39 2.37 -6.97
C ARG A 125 -11.77 3.54 -6.08
N ASP A 126 -12.37 4.57 -6.67
CA ASP A 126 -12.88 5.76 -5.96
C ASP A 126 -14.40 5.72 -5.76
N ASP A 127 -15.01 4.53 -5.88
CA ASP A 127 -16.43 4.34 -5.68
C ASP A 127 -16.82 4.60 -4.22
N LYS A 128 -18.03 5.11 -4.02
CA LYS A 128 -18.56 5.35 -2.67
C LYS A 128 -18.59 4.08 -1.83
N TYR A 129 -18.91 2.95 -2.47
CA TYR A 129 -18.88 1.61 -1.89
C TYR A 129 -18.24 0.66 -2.90
N LEU A 130 -17.26 -0.11 -2.46
CA LEU A 130 -16.58 -1.06 -3.32
C LEU A 130 -17.45 -2.30 -3.56
N SER A 131 -17.48 -2.77 -4.80
CA SER A 131 -18.16 -4.01 -5.15
C SER A 131 -17.37 -5.21 -4.64
N ASN A 132 -18.10 -6.20 -4.13
CA ASN A 132 -17.50 -7.41 -3.58
C ASN A 132 -17.12 -8.41 -4.68
N SER A 133 -15.97 -9.06 -4.52
CA SER A 133 -15.52 -10.14 -5.40
C SER A 133 -14.91 -11.30 -4.60
N LYS A 134 -14.50 -12.35 -5.28
CA LYS A 134 -13.75 -13.50 -4.70
C LYS A 134 -12.67 -13.94 -5.70
N ARG A 135 -12.17 -12.98 -6.50
CA ARG A 135 -11.25 -13.27 -7.60
C ARG A 135 -9.79 -13.12 -7.21
N GLU A 136 -9.54 -12.66 -5.97
CA GLU A 136 -8.18 -12.45 -5.50
C GLU A 136 -7.40 -13.76 -5.49
N THR A 137 -6.16 -13.65 -5.88
CA THR A 137 -5.20 -14.75 -5.93
C THR A 137 -3.93 -14.36 -5.18
N CYS A 138 -3.20 -15.35 -4.69
CA CYS A 138 -1.84 -15.14 -4.19
C CYS A 138 -0.86 -15.35 -5.35
N MET A 139 -0.49 -14.27 -6.03
CA MET A 139 0.40 -14.33 -7.20
C MET A 139 -0.08 -15.35 -8.26
N GLY A 140 -1.38 -15.29 -8.61
CA GLY A 140 -2.01 -16.18 -9.59
C GLY A 140 -2.47 -17.53 -9.03
N ALA A 141 -2.06 -17.93 -7.82
CA ALA A 141 -2.52 -19.17 -7.19
C ALA A 141 -3.82 -18.93 -6.37
N PRO A 142 -4.78 -19.88 -6.39
CA PRO A 142 -5.99 -19.79 -5.56
C PRO A 142 -5.64 -19.63 -4.06
N ILE A 143 -6.42 -18.82 -3.37
CA ILE A 143 -6.27 -18.60 -1.93
C ILE A 143 -7.02 -19.71 -1.17
N PRO A 144 -6.36 -20.46 -0.25
CA PRO A 144 -7.04 -21.52 0.50
C PRO A 144 -8.11 -20.98 1.45
N LEU A 145 -9.19 -21.75 1.68
CA LEU A 145 -10.22 -21.42 2.67
C LEU A 145 -9.66 -21.42 4.10
N ASN A 146 -8.76 -22.34 4.41
CA ASN A 146 -8.16 -22.46 5.74
C ASN A 146 -7.25 -21.28 6.05
N GLN A 147 -7.49 -20.58 7.16
CA GLN A 147 -6.74 -19.38 7.56
C GLN A 147 -5.23 -19.61 7.70
N VAL A 148 -4.83 -20.70 8.36
CA VAL A 148 -3.41 -21.01 8.55
C VAL A 148 -2.73 -21.27 7.20
N ALA A 149 -3.40 -22.00 6.31
CA ALA A 149 -2.90 -22.27 4.97
C ALA A 149 -2.75 -20.97 4.15
N ARG A 150 -3.70 -20.03 4.25
CA ARG A 150 -3.61 -18.69 3.61
C ARG A 150 -2.39 -17.91 4.09
N LEU A 151 -2.19 -17.85 5.40
CA LEU A 151 -1.05 -17.13 5.97
C LEU A 151 0.28 -17.77 5.56
N ARG A 152 0.37 -19.10 5.60
CA ARG A 152 1.55 -19.84 5.13
C ARG A 152 1.83 -19.61 3.66
N GLN A 153 0.80 -19.59 2.81
CA GLN A 153 0.93 -19.32 1.36
C GLN A 153 1.57 -17.95 1.12
N ARG A 154 1.11 -16.91 1.80
CA ARG A 154 1.65 -15.53 1.71
C ARG A 154 3.10 -15.48 2.18
N CYS A 155 3.38 -16.03 3.36
CA CYS A 155 4.74 -16.10 3.90
C CYS A 155 5.70 -16.86 2.97
N ALA A 156 5.25 -17.99 2.41
CA ALA A 156 6.05 -18.78 1.48
C ALA A 156 6.39 -17.96 0.22
N LYS A 157 5.41 -17.22 -0.33
CA LYS A 157 5.60 -16.39 -1.52
C LYS A 157 6.53 -15.21 -1.24
N ILE A 158 6.39 -14.53 -0.10
CA ILE A 158 7.31 -13.46 0.33
C ILE A 158 8.74 -14.01 0.48
N ASN A 159 8.90 -15.16 1.13
CA ASN A 159 10.20 -15.77 1.32
C ASN A 159 10.86 -16.19 0.01
N GLU A 160 10.07 -16.66 -0.97
CA GLU A 160 10.56 -16.96 -2.33
C GLU A 160 11.15 -15.70 -2.99
N PHE A 161 10.39 -14.60 -2.98
CA PHE A 161 10.86 -13.32 -3.53
C PHE A 161 12.05 -12.77 -2.75
N TYR A 162 11.99 -12.76 -1.42
CA TYR A 162 13.07 -12.26 -0.58
C TYR A 162 14.42 -12.95 -0.88
N LYS A 163 14.42 -14.27 -1.08
CA LYS A 163 15.65 -15.01 -1.43
C LYS A 163 16.28 -14.51 -2.74
N LYS A 164 15.47 -14.06 -3.69
CA LYS A 164 15.92 -13.50 -4.97
C LYS A 164 16.29 -12.02 -4.83
N ASP A 165 15.40 -11.24 -4.23
CA ASP A 165 15.47 -9.78 -4.19
C ASP A 165 16.57 -9.26 -3.27
N ARG A 166 16.87 -9.92 -2.14
CA ARG A 166 17.92 -9.52 -1.19
C ARG A 166 19.32 -9.38 -1.78
N LYS A 167 19.55 -9.96 -2.96
CA LYS A 167 20.83 -9.85 -3.68
C LYS A 167 20.89 -8.58 -4.53
N ASN A 168 19.72 -8.02 -4.88
CA ASN A 168 19.57 -6.92 -5.83
C ASN A 168 19.19 -5.60 -5.15
N TYR A 169 18.60 -5.66 -3.95
CA TYR A 169 18.11 -4.49 -3.24
C TYR A 169 18.78 -4.36 -1.87
N LYS A 170 19.10 -3.12 -1.51
CA LYS A 170 19.75 -2.79 -0.23
C LYS A 170 18.83 -3.05 0.97
N TYR A 171 17.53 -2.85 0.77
CA TYR A 171 16.51 -3.05 1.79
C TYR A 171 15.34 -3.85 1.22
N CYS A 172 14.91 -4.91 1.92
CA CYS A 172 13.71 -5.66 1.62
C CYS A 172 12.78 -5.66 2.84
N ARG A 173 11.50 -5.31 2.69
CA ARG A 173 10.50 -5.21 3.75
C ARG A 173 9.15 -5.82 3.30
N ALA A 174 8.45 -6.46 4.25
CA ALA A 174 7.06 -6.90 4.13
C ALA A 174 6.20 -6.13 5.12
#